data_f0189a05d4cad7ba9bc8c2f3c4b573a8
#
_entry.id   f0189a05d4cad7ba9bc8c2f3c4b573a8
#
_cell.length_a   1.000
_cell.length_b   1.000
_cell.length_c   1.000
_cell.angle_alpha   90.00
_cell.angle_beta   90.00
_cell.angle_gamma   90.00
#
_symmetry.space_group_name_H-M   'P 1'
#
loop_
_entity.id
_entity.type
_entity.pdbx_description
1 polymer ?
#
loop_
_entity_poly.entity_id
_entity_poly.type
_entity_poly.pdbx_seq_one_letter_code
_entity_poly.pdbx_strand_id
1 'polypeptide(L)'
;MVVVLFFSLFIVSYTSVDDDSYFSWKIAPEIGFQFDKKWDAGVSLGYTGVENGQKVFELAPYVRYTVCGSKVVDFFIEDTVGYAHYDNKKPLDDYDAFEIGLKPGLKVNLSNHVAFVTKIGFLGYQRVDEANTWGFDVDGRNVMFGINYKF
;
A
#
# COMPACT_ATOMS: atom_id res chain seq x y z
N MET A 1 2.58 12.64 -25.65
CA MET A 1 2.42 12.12 -24.27
C MET A 1 3.58 11.19 -23.95
N VAL A 2 4.34 11.50 -22.92
CA VAL A 2 5.46 10.66 -22.48
C VAL A 2 4.97 9.78 -21.35
N VAL A 3 5.05 8.47 -21.53
CA VAL A 3 4.71 7.50 -20.50
C VAL A 3 6.00 7.03 -19.84
N VAL A 4 6.12 7.25 -18.54
CA VAL A 4 7.28 6.82 -17.74
C VAL A 4 6.88 5.62 -16.91
N LEU A 5 7.53 4.49 -17.15
CA LEU A 5 7.35 3.29 -16.34
C LEU A 5 8.13 3.42 -15.03
N PHE A 6 7.56 2.92 -13.96
CA PHE A 6 8.26 2.84 -12.68
C PHE A 6 7.94 1.55 -11.95
N PHE A 7 8.85 1.17 -11.07
CA PHE A 7 8.71 0.06 -10.15
C PHE A 7 8.92 0.56 -8.73
N SER A 8 8.06 0.16 -7.82
CA SER A 8 8.19 0.51 -6.40
C SER A 8 8.18 -0.75 -5.56
N LEU A 9 8.94 -0.72 -4.47
CA LEU A 9 8.92 -1.79 -3.49
C LEU A 9 8.64 -1.17 -2.11
N PHE A 10 7.54 -1.56 -1.50
CA PHE A 10 7.15 -1.14 -0.16
C PHE A 10 7.37 -2.27 0.83
N ILE A 11 7.89 -1.92 1.98
CA ILE A 11 8.12 -2.86 3.09
C ILE A 11 7.46 -2.26 4.34
N VAL A 12 6.71 -3.10 5.05
CA VAL A 12 6.11 -2.75 6.33
C VAL A 12 6.45 -3.87 7.31
N SER A 13 6.93 -3.49 8.47
CA SER A 13 7.06 -4.42 9.59
C SER A 13 6.30 -3.86 10.78
N TYR A 14 5.55 -4.72 11.45
CA TYR A 14 4.73 -4.34 12.59
C TYR A 14 4.89 -5.38 13.68
N THR A 15 5.15 -4.90 14.89
CA THR A 15 5.22 -5.74 16.09
C THR A 15 4.13 -5.27 17.06
N SER A 16 3.18 -6.14 17.37
CA SER A 16 2.19 -5.87 18.38
C SER A 16 2.73 -6.32 19.74
N VAL A 17 2.69 -5.44 20.72
CA VAL A 17 3.09 -5.71 22.10
C VAL A 17 1.82 -5.61 22.96
N ASP A 18 1.08 -6.67 22.98
CA ASP A 18 0.02 -6.90 23.94
C ASP A 18 0.37 -8.18 24.71
N ASP A 19 -0.55 -8.78 25.46
CA ASP A 19 -0.31 -10.01 26.21
C ASP A 19 0.30 -11.13 25.35
N ASP A 20 0.11 -11.07 24.04
CA ASP A 20 0.77 -11.91 23.04
C ASP A 20 1.48 -11.03 22.01
N SER A 21 2.80 -10.99 22.02
CA SER A 21 3.58 -10.31 21.01
C SER A 21 3.70 -11.17 19.76
N TYR A 22 3.34 -10.64 18.60
CA TYR A 22 3.56 -11.29 17.32
C TYR A 22 4.15 -10.29 16.32
N PHE A 23 4.98 -10.81 15.43
CA PHE A 23 5.62 -10.05 14.36
C PHE A 23 4.89 -10.29 13.04
N SER A 24 4.55 -9.22 12.34
CA SER A 24 4.06 -9.32 10.97
C SER A 24 4.89 -8.46 10.04
N TRP A 25 5.06 -8.93 8.82
CA TRP A 25 5.76 -8.22 7.77
C TRP A 25 4.98 -8.25 6.47
N LYS A 26 5.14 -7.20 5.68
CA LYS A 26 4.48 -7.09 4.38
C LYS A 26 5.48 -6.59 3.35
N ILE A 27 5.48 -7.22 2.18
CA ILE A 27 6.20 -6.75 1.00
C ILE A 27 5.17 -6.45 -0.08
N ALA A 28 5.23 -5.26 -0.66
CA ALA A 28 4.28 -4.82 -1.67
C ALA A 28 5.01 -4.21 -2.88
N PRO A 29 5.41 -5.05 -3.85
CA PRO A 29 5.91 -4.52 -5.11
C PRO A 29 4.78 -3.85 -5.91
N GLU A 30 5.11 -2.77 -6.58
CA GLU A 30 4.21 -2.05 -7.47
C GLU A 30 4.84 -1.86 -8.83
N ILE A 31 4.03 -2.01 -9.86
CA ILE A 31 4.39 -1.63 -11.22
C ILE A 31 3.39 -0.59 -11.69
N GLY A 32 3.89 0.52 -12.21
CA GLY A 32 3.01 1.59 -12.66
C GLY A 32 3.62 2.42 -13.77
N PHE A 33 2.87 3.38 -14.21
CA PHE A 33 3.29 4.32 -15.22
C PHE A 33 2.76 5.72 -14.90
N GLN A 34 3.57 6.71 -15.21
CA GLN A 34 3.18 8.11 -15.14
C GLN A 34 2.72 8.54 -16.54
N PHE A 35 1.45 8.90 -16.67
CA PHE A 35 0.88 9.30 -17.96
C PHE A 35 0.68 10.81 -18.06
N ASP A 36 0.85 11.52 -16.97
CA ASP A 36 0.81 12.98 -16.90
C ASP A 36 1.73 13.44 -15.76
N LYS A 37 2.07 14.72 -15.72
CA LYS A 37 2.92 15.29 -14.65
C LYS A 37 2.37 15.08 -13.25
N LYS A 38 1.05 14.96 -13.12
CA LYS A 38 0.37 14.81 -11.83
C LYS A 38 -0.31 13.48 -11.64
N TRP A 39 -0.35 12.62 -12.65
CA TRP A 39 -1.13 11.39 -12.62
C TRP A 39 -0.27 10.16 -12.87
N ASP A 40 -0.34 9.24 -11.94
CA ASP A 40 0.23 7.90 -12.06
C ASP A 40 -0.88 6.86 -11.93
N ALA A 41 -0.69 5.72 -12.55
CA ALA A 41 -1.57 4.56 -12.37
C ALA A 41 -0.73 3.30 -12.36
N GLY A 42 -1.22 2.28 -11.67
CA GLY A 42 -0.49 1.03 -11.60
C GLY A 42 -1.25 -0.03 -10.81
N VAL A 43 -0.53 -1.08 -10.48
CA VAL A 43 -1.02 -2.19 -9.67
C VAL A 43 0.00 -2.53 -8.60
N SER A 44 -0.48 -2.75 -7.40
CA SER A 44 0.31 -3.22 -6.26
C SER A 44 -0.03 -4.68 -5.98
N LEU A 45 1.00 -5.48 -5.75
CA LEU A 45 0.88 -6.85 -5.25
C LEU A 45 1.41 -6.88 -3.83
N GLY A 46 0.60 -7.35 -2.88
CA GLY A 46 1.01 -7.42 -1.48
C GLY A 46 1.09 -8.86 -1.00
N TYR A 47 2.11 -9.14 -0.21
CA TYR A 47 2.25 -10.40 0.50
C TYR A 47 2.58 -10.11 1.96
N THR A 48 1.76 -10.63 2.86
CA THR A 48 1.94 -10.45 4.30
C THR A 48 2.13 -11.80 4.97
N GLY A 49 3.18 -11.91 5.77
CA GLY A 49 3.40 -13.04 6.66
C GLY A 49 3.21 -12.62 8.11
N VAL A 50 2.53 -13.44 8.88
CA VAL A 50 2.33 -13.23 10.31
C VAL A 50 2.95 -14.40 11.06
N GLU A 51 3.60 -14.12 12.19
CA GLU A 51 4.31 -15.13 12.98
C GLU A 51 3.42 -16.29 13.40
N ASN A 52 2.12 -16.08 13.56
CA ASN A 52 1.15 -17.14 13.86
C ASN A 52 0.84 -18.06 12.67
N GLY A 53 1.43 -17.80 11.50
CA GLY A 53 1.26 -18.62 10.30
C GLY A 53 0.16 -18.17 9.35
N GLN A 54 -0.54 -17.09 9.64
CA GLN A 54 -1.48 -16.47 8.68
C GLN A 54 -0.72 -15.87 7.52
N LYS A 55 -1.23 -16.07 6.32
CA LYS A 55 -0.70 -15.47 5.08
C LYS A 55 -1.77 -14.64 4.42
N VAL A 56 -1.39 -13.48 3.90
CA VAL A 56 -2.31 -12.59 3.19
C VAL A 56 -1.72 -12.24 1.84
N PHE A 57 -2.51 -12.42 0.79
CA PHE A 57 -2.15 -12.04 -0.57
C PHE A 57 -3.09 -10.93 -1.04
N GLU A 58 -2.53 -9.84 -1.55
CA GLU A 58 -3.29 -8.67 -1.97
C GLU A 58 -3.00 -8.31 -3.42
N LEU A 59 -4.05 -7.87 -4.13
CA LEU A 59 -3.98 -7.28 -5.45
C LEU A 59 -4.72 -5.94 -5.41
N ALA A 60 -4.03 -4.84 -5.74
CA ALA A 60 -4.58 -3.51 -5.60
C ALA A 60 -4.21 -2.60 -6.78
N PRO A 61 -5.07 -2.48 -7.79
CA PRO A 61 -4.93 -1.41 -8.77
C PRO A 61 -5.13 -0.05 -8.11
N TYR A 62 -4.41 0.96 -8.60
CA TYR A 62 -4.47 2.31 -8.03
C TYR A 62 -4.32 3.38 -9.11
N VAL A 63 -4.82 4.56 -8.77
CA VAL A 63 -4.54 5.81 -9.47
C VAL A 63 -4.04 6.82 -8.44
N ARG A 64 -2.97 7.50 -8.75
CA ARG A 64 -2.31 8.45 -7.85
C ARG A 64 -2.32 9.84 -8.45
N TYR A 65 -2.73 10.82 -7.67
CA TYR A 65 -2.73 12.23 -8.05
C TYR A 65 -1.76 13.02 -7.17
N THR A 66 -0.81 13.71 -7.80
CA THR A 66 0.11 14.61 -7.10
C THR A 66 -0.58 15.95 -6.88
N VAL A 67 -0.91 16.24 -5.63
CA VAL A 67 -1.66 17.44 -5.24
C VAL A 67 -0.79 18.69 -5.35
N CYS A 68 0.42 18.60 -4.82
CA CYS A 68 1.40 19.67 -4.88
C CYS A 68 2.80 19.07 -4.76
N GLY A 69 3.78 19.79 -5.25
CA GLY A 69 5.15 19.29 -5.19
C GLY A 69 6.17 20.34 -5.57
N SER A 70 7.41 20.01 -5.24
CA SER A 70 8.60 20.76 -5.61
C SER A 70 9.55 19.83 -6.38
N LYS A 71 10.76 20.30 -6.65
CA LYS A 71 11.78 19.44 -7.29
C LYS A 71 12.22 18.27 -6.41
N VAL A 72 12.03 18.39 -5.09
CA VAL A 72 12.52 17.42 -4.10
C VAL A 72 11.40 16.62 -3.50
N VAL A 73 10.26 17.22 -3.16
CA VAL A 73 9.17 16.57 -2.43
C VAL A 73 7.85 16.77 -3.16
N ASP A 74 7.13 15.66 -3.36
CA ASP A 74 5.77 15.67 -3.89
C ASP A 74 4.81 15.12 -2.83
N PHE A 75 3.66 15.76 -2.70
CA PHE A 75 2.56 15.28 -1.89
C PHE A 75 1.47 14.72 -2.81
N PHE A 76 1.04 13.49 -2.54
CA PHE A 76 0.07 12.82 -3.40
C PHE A 76 -1.08 12.19 -2.60
N ILE A 77 -2.17 11.93 -3.32
CA ILE A 77 -3.28 11.11 -2.84
C ILE A 77 -3.45 9.94 -3.81
N GLU A 78 -3.50 8.73 -3.28
CA GLU A 78 -3.69 7.51 -4.04
C GLU A 78 -5.09 6.96 -3.79
N ASP A 79 -5.86 6.77 -4.85
CA ASP A 79 -7.12 6.04 -4.81
C ASP A 79 -6.85 4.59 -5.19
N THR A 80 -7.22 3.68 -4.31
CA THR A 80 -6.92 2.26 -4.48
C THR A 80 -8.18 1.41 -4.29
N VAL A 81 -8.26 0.36 -5.10
CA VAL A 81 -9.25 -0.70 -4.95
C VAL A 81 -8.45 -1.97 -4.67
N GLY A 82 -8.56 -2.50 -3.46
CA GLY A 82 -7.78 -3.64 -3.03
C GLY A 82 -8.63 -4.89 -2.83
N TYR A 83 -8.07 -6.02 -3.22
CA TYR A 83 -8.60 -7.34 -2.91
C TYR A 83 -7.54 -8.13 -2.17
N ALA A 84 -7.92 -8.75 -1.05
CA ALA A 84 -7.01 -9.55 -0.24
C ALA A 84 -7.61 -10.93 0.03
N HIS A 85 -6.77 -11.96 -0.06
CA HIS A 85 -7.10 -13.32 0.31
C HIS A 85 -6.32 -13.70 1.56
N TYR A 86 -7.04 -14.08 2.61
CA TYR A 86 -6.47 -14.48 3.90
C TYR A 86 -6.46 -16.01 3.98
N ASP A 87 -5.26 -16.56 4.01
CA ASP A 87 -5.02 -18.00 4.18
C ASP A 87 -4.68 -18.24 5.65
N ASN A 88 -5.58 -18.90 6.35
CA ASN A 88 -5.44 -19.19 7.76
C ASN A 88 -5.07 -20.66 8.00
N LYS A 89 -4.32 -20.92 9.08
CA LYS A 89 -4.06 -22.29 9.52
C LYS A 89 -5.36 -22.94 10.01
N LYS A 90 -5.56 -24.20 9.62
CA LYS A 90 -6.68 -24.99 10.16
C LYS A 90 -6.64 -25.02 11.69
N PRO A 91 -7.80 -24.98 12.39
CA PRO A 91 -9.15 -25.14 11.86
C PRO A 91 -9.86 -23.87 11.38
N LEU A 92 -9.15 -22.73 11.28
CA LEU A 92 -9.72 -21.48 10.81
C LEU A 92 -9.98 -21.52 9.30
N ASP A 93 -11.11 -20.99 8.88
CA ASP A 93 -11.47 -20.90 7.47
C ASP A 93 -10.75 -19.72 6.80
N ASP A 94 -10.45 -19.90 5.51
CA ASP A 94 -9.95 -18.81 4.68
C ASP A 94 -11.06 -17.80 4.41
N TYR A 95 -10.69 -16.52 4.24
CA TYR A 95 -11.66 -15.49 3.92
C TYR A 95 -11.04 -14.44 3.00
N ASP A 96 -11.91 -13.67 2.34
CA ASP A 96 -11.54 -12.61 1.43
C ASP A 96 -11.87 -11.24 2.03
N ALA A 97 -11.08 -10.25 1.65
CA ALA A 97 -11.31 -8.86 2.04
C ALA A 97 -11.28 -7.97 0.80
N PHE A 98 -12.05 -6.90 0.86
CA PHE A 98 -12.13 -5.90 -0.18
C PHE A 98 -12.00 -4.51 0.44
N GLU A 99 -11.23 -3.62 -0.21
CA GLU A 99 -11.10 -2.23 0.24
C GLU A 99 -11.17 -1.27 -0.94
N ILE A 100 -11.72 -0.09 -0.69
CA ILE A 100 -11.68 1.04 -1.62
C ILE A 100 -11.46 2.30 -0.78
N GLY A 101 -10.51 3.13 -1.18
CA GLY A 101 -10.25 4.35 -0.43
C GLY A 101 -9.03 5.11 -0.89
N LEU A 102 -8.75 6.15 -0.13
CA LEU A 102 -7.68 7.10 -0.41
C LEU A 102 -6.52 6.90 0.57
N LYS A 103 -5.30 6.95 0.04
CA LYS A 103 -4.07 6.89 0.82
C LYS A 103 -3.23 8.13 0.53
N PRO A 104 -3.11 9.07 1.47
CA PRO A 104 -2.19 10.18 1.30
C PRO A 104 -0.75 9.71 1.43
N GLY A 105 0.16 10.40 0.75
CA GLY A 105 1.57 10.04 0.82
C GLY A 105 2.50 11.16 0.40
N LEU A 106 3.78 10.90 0.64
CA LEU A 106 4.88 11.79 0.27
C LEU A 106 5.87 11.01 -0.59
N LYS A 107 6.43 11.71 -1.56
CA LYS A 107 7.48 11.19 -2.43
C LYS A 107 8.65 12.15 -2.41
N VAL A 108 9.80 11.68 -1.95
CA VAL A 108 11.03 12.45 -1.91
C VAL A 108 11.93 12.00 -3.05
N ASN A 109 12.17 12.89 -4.00
CA ASN A 109 13.00 12.60 -5.18
C ASN A 109 14.48 12.68 -4.79
N LEU A 110 15.17 11.53 -4.78
CA LEU A 110 16.58 11.43 -4.43
C LEU A 110 17.47 11.64 -5.65
N SER A 111 16.99 11.24 -6.82
CA SER A 111 17.66 11.44 -8.10
C SER A 111 16.62 11.48 -9.23
N ASN A 112 17.07 11.56 -10.49
CA ASN A 112 16.17 11.52 -11.66
C ASN A 112 15.43 10.18 -11.79
N HIS A 113 15.96 9.12 -11.19
CA HIS A 113 15.43 7.77 -11.32
C HIS A 113 14.94 7.18 -10.00
N VAL A 114 15.41 7.68 -8.86
CA VAL A 114 15.15 7.09 -7.55
C VAL A 114 14.40 8.06 -6.65
N ALA A 115 13.35 7.59 -6.02
CA ALA A 115 12.60 8.35 -5.03
C ALA A 115 12.27 7.47 -3.82
N PHE A 116 12.23 8.10 -2.65
CA PHE A 116 11.70 7.51 -1.43
C PHE A 116 10.22 7.86 -1.34
N VAL A 117 9.39 6.85 -1.08
CA VAL A 117 7.93 7.04 -1.03
C VAL A 117 7.41 6.53 0.31
N THR A 118 6.56 7.32 0.95
CA THR A 118 5.82 6.89 2.12
C THR A 118 4.33 7.11 1.90
N LYS A 119 3.52 6.14 2.31
CA LYS A 119 2.06 6.24 2.34
C LYS A 119 1.62 6.25 3.79
N ILE A 120 0.74 7.18 4.15
CA ILE A 120 0.34 7.42 5.54
C ILE A 120 -1.18 7.29 5.63
N GLY A 121 -1.64 6.24 6.31
CA GLY A 121 -3.05 6.09 6.60
C GLY A 121 -3.91 5.57 5.44
N PHE A 122 -5.17 5.45 5.75
CA PHE A 122 -6.20 4.98 4.83
C PHE A 122 -7.52 5.65 5.20
N LEU A 123 -8.20 6.21 4.21
CA LEU A 123 -9.54 6.78 4.36
C LEU A 123 -10.47 6.10 3.37
N GLY A 124 -11.43 5.32 3.85
CA GLY A 124 -12.34 4.65 2.93
C GLY A 124 -13.16 3.55 3.57
N TYR A 125 -13.48 2.56 2.75
CA TYR A 125 -14.35 1.44 3.08
C TYR A 125 -13.58 0.14 2.97
N GLN A 126 -13.70 -0.68 4.00
CA GLN A 126 -13.15 -2.03 4.03
C GLN A 126 -14.25 -3.02 4.35
N ARG A 127 -14.26 -4.12 3.62
CA ARG A 127 -15.09 -5.27 3.91
C ARG A 127 -14.20 -6.49 4.13
N VAL A 128 -14.24 -7.02 5.33
CA VAL A 128 -13.50 -8.21 5.72
C VAL A 128 -14.51 -9.25 6.18
N ASP A 129 -14.62 -10.36 5.42
CA ASP A 129 -15.62 -11.40 5.61
C ASP A 129 -17.04 -10.79 5.56
N GLU A 130 -17.79 -10.78 6.66
CA GLU A 130 -19.11 -10.16 6.73
C GLU A 130 -19.12 -8.79 7.42
N ALA A 131 -17.94 -8.30 7.86
CA ALA A 131 -17.82 -7.04 8.58
C ALA A 131 -17.47 -5.89 7.63
N ASN A 132 -18.23 -4.80 7.75
CA ASN A 132 -18.01 -3.58 7.00
C ASN A 132 -17.46 -2.50 7.92
N THR A 133 -16.42 -1.80 7.47
CA THR A 133 -15.81 -0.71 8.25
C THR A 133 -15.62 0.52 7.36
N TRP A 134 -16.10 1.65 7.84
CA TRP A 134 -15.85 2.96 7.24
C TRP A 134 -14.98 3.77 8.19
N GLY A 135 -14.08 4.56 7.64
CA GLY A 135 -13.38 5.52 8.45
C GLY A 135 -12.00 5.90 7.97
N PHE A 136 -11.30 6.57 8.86
CA PHE A 136 -9.94 7.04 8.67
C PHE A 136 -9.04 6.35 9.67
N ASP A 137 -7.99 5.70 9.18
CA ASP A 137 -7.04 4.97 10.02
C ASP A 137 -5.62 5.45 9.72
N VAL A 138 -4.97 6.00 10.73
CA VAL A 138 -3.57 6.44 10.70
C VAL A 138 -2.84 5.78 11.87
N ASP A 139 -2.70 4.47 11.81
CA ASP A 139 -1.86 3.77 12.76
C ASP A 139 -0.61 3.19 12.07
N GLY A 140 0.29 2.61 12.84
CA GLY A 140 1.53 2.04 12.32
C GLY A 140 1.33 0.93 11.30
N ARG A 141 0.15 0.33 11.23
CA ARG A 141 -0.18 -0.73 10.28
C ARG A 141 -0.45 -0.20 8.88
N ASN A 142 -0.81 1.09 8.78
CA ASN A 142 -1.16 1.74 7.52
C ASN A 142 -0.07 2.72 7.03
N VAL A 143 1.09 2.72 7.68
CA VAL A 143 2.25 3.49 7.24
C VAL A 143 3.18 2.56 6.47
N MET A 144 3.43 2.90 5.22
CA MET A 144 4.28 2.12 4.32
C MET A 144 5.44 2.96 3.83
N PHE A 145 6.61 2.35 3.78
CA PHE A 145 7.83 2.97 3.25
C PHE A 145 8.33 2.18 2.06
N GLY A 146 8.78 2.87 1.05
CA GLY A 146 9.26 2.21 -0.15
C GLY A 146 10.22 3.04 -0.98
N ILE A 147 10.81 2.36 -1.96
CA ILE A 147 11.68 2.96 -2.96
C ILE A 147 10.99 2.83 -4.31
N ASN A 148 10.97 3.93 -5.03
CA ASN A 148 10.45 4.01 -6.39
C ASN A 148 11.62 4.18 -7.35
N TYR A 149 11.64 3.36 -8.40
CA TYR A 149 12.61 3.48 -9.48
C TYR A 149 11.91 3.76 -10.79
N LYS A 150 12.31 4.83 -11.46
CA LYS A 150 11.82 5.21 -12.79
C LYS A 150 12.79 4.78 -13.87
N PHE A 151 12.26 4.15 -14.86
CA PHE A 151 13.04 3.72 -16.03
C PHE A 151 13.23 4.84 -17.06
#